data_10052e5e08d09e2369e42d56eb407bd8
#
_entry.id   10052e5e08d09e2369e42d56eb407bd8
#
_cell.length_a   1.000
_cell.length_b   1.000
_cell.length_c   1.000
_cell.angle_alpha   90.00
_cell.angle_beta   90.00
_cell.angle_gamma   90.00
#
_symmetry.space_group_name_H-M   'P 1'
#
loop_
_entity.id
_entity.type
_entity.pdbx_description
1 polymer ?
#
loop_
_entity_poly.entity_id
_entity_poly.type
_entity_poly.pdbx_seq_one_letter_code
_entity_poly.pdbx_strand_id
1 'polypeptide(L)'
;MPLTDCPTQAFLSNETQVADILEWTLRQTGLADIIQSSFSISEEFLRRLFFLRRNNPDLIRSATLLLDHKATNKTARLWPFIIQTIERTYLSDNHSKILVVNGSALDAVIITSQNLTRGNRYESSVISIIPEVVENIRNQLLNVINNQSVPLNDIYAESTRNGGEIGFSLHDCL
;
A
#
# COMPACT_ATOMS: atom_id res chain seq x y z
N MET A 1 -9.05 -13.48 -16.14
CA MET A 1 -10.20 -12.89 -16.86
C MET A 1 -10.09 -11.38 -16.72
N PRO A 2 -10.35 -10.56 -17.77
CA PRO A 2 -10.36 -9.09 -17.63
C PRO A 2 -11.37 -8.62 -16.58
N LEU A 3 -11.06 -7.49 -15.90
CA LEU A 3 -11.95 -6.93 -14.87
C LEU A 3 -13.27 -6.42 -15.47
N THR A 4 -13.24 -5.97 -16.72
CA THR A 4 -14.45 -5.58 -17.47
C THR A 4 -15.42 -6.73 -17.70
N ASP A 5 -14.91 -7.97 -17.85
CA ASP A 5 -15.73 -9.16 -18.10
C ASP A 5 -16.22 -9.80 -16.79
N CYS A 6 -15.45 -9.62 -15.69
CA CYS A 6 -15.77 -10.10 -14.36
C CYS A 6 -15.42 -9.03 -13.34
N PRO A 7 -16.37 -8.13 -12.99
CA PRO A 7 -16.12 -6.97 -12.16
C PRO A 7 -15.69 -7.27 -10.73
N THR A 8 -15.93 -8.49 -10.25
CA THR A 8 -15.44 -8.94 -8.94
C THR A 8 -14.86 -10.33 -9.08
N GLN A 9 -13.61 -10.49 -8.66
CA GLN A 9 -12.89 -11.76 -8.70
C GLN A 9 -12.33 -12.08 -7.32
N ALA A 10 -12.52 -13.31 -6.87
CA ALA A 10 -12.00 -13.80 -5.60
C ALA A 10 -11.19 -15.09 -5.84
N PHE A 11 -10.08 -15.23 -5.14
CA PHE A 11 -9.23 -16.40 -5.25
C PHE A 11 -8.46 -16.70 -3.97
N LEU A 12 -7.97 -17.91 -3.85
CA LEU A 12 -7.08 -18.40 -2.79
C LEU A 12 -5.84 -18.98 -3.47
N SER A 13 -4.66 -18.47 -3.14
CA SER A 13 -3.40 -18.89 -3.76
C SER A 13 -2.24 -18.79 -2.78
N ASN A 14 -1.25 -19.66 -2.92
CA ASN A 14 0.05 -19.56 -2.26
C ASN A 14 1.19 -19.18 -3.24
N GLU A 15 0.89 -19.03 -4.52
CA GLU A 15 1.82 -18.68 -5.57
C GLU A 15 1.71 -17.20 -5.98
N THR A 16 0.50 -16.65 -5.94
CA THR A 16 0.23 -15.27 -6.35
C THR A 16 0.60 -14.29 -5.25
N GLN A 17 1.49 -13.36 -5.54
CA GLN A 17 1.88 -12.31 -4.60
C GLN A 17 1.04 -11.05 -4.81
N VAL A 18 0.85 -10.26 -3.76
CA VAL A 18 0.10 -8.99 -3.85
C VAL A 18 0.68 -8.04 -4.90
N ALA A 19 1.99 -8.09 -5.12
CA ALA A 19 2.64 -7.30 -6.17
C ALA A 19 2.25 -7.75 -7.59
N ASP A 20 2.00 -9.05 -7.79
CA ASP A 20 1.52 -9.59 -9.08
C ASP A 20 0.09 -9.13 -9.34
N ILE A 21 -0.74 -9.16 -8.29
CA ILE A 21 -2.14 -8.70 -8.36
C ILE A 21 -2.18 -7.20 -8.69
N LEU A 22 -1.35 -6.39 -8.00
CA LEU A 22 -1.27 -4.96 -8.25
C LEU A 22 -0.85 -4.68 -9.70
N GLU A 23 0.22 -5.29 -10.18
CA GLU A 23 0.71 -5.09 -11.55
C GLU A 23 -0.36 -5.49 -12.58
N TRP A 24 -0.99 -6.65 -12.40
CA TRP A 24 -2.06 -7.11 -13.27
C TRP A 24 -3.27 -6.16 -13.27
N THR A 25 -3.63 -5.60 -12.12
CA THR A 25 -4.72 -4.61 -12.00
C THR A 25 -4.34 -3.32 -12.72
N LEU A 26 -3.14 -2.78 -12.48
CA LEU A 26 -2.66 -1.54 -13.11
C LEU A 26 -2.67 -1.61 -14.64
N ARG A 27 -2.35 -2.77 -15.22
CA ARG A 27 -2.40 -2.94 -16.67
C ARG A 27 -3.81 -2.84 -17.26
N GLN A 28 -4.85 -2.91 -16.44
CA GLN A 28 -6.25 -2.79 -16.85
C GLN A 28 -6.87 -1.44 -16.47
N THR A 29 -6.33 -0.77 -15.45
CA THR A 29 -6.87 0.50 -14.95
C THR A 29 -6.30 1.72 -15.67
N GLY A 30 -5.20 1.56 -16.41
CA GLY A 30 -4.44 2.66 -17.01
C GLY A 30 -3.63 3.43 -15.97
N LEU A 31 -3.16 4.64 -16.33
CA LEU A 31 -2.35 5.50 -15.43
C LEU A 31 -3.11 5.80 -14.14
N ALA A 32 -2.55 5.41 -13.01
CA ALA A 32 -3.27 5.38 -11.74
C ALA A 32 -2.53 6.09 -10.59
N ASP A 33 -3.32 6.63 -9.66
CA ASP A 33 -2.88 6.92 -8.29
C ASP A 33 -3.21 5.71 -7.43
N ILE A 34 -2.24 5.23 -6.64
CA ILE A 34 -2.44 4.07 -5.78
C ILE A 34 -2.38 4.44 -4.30
N ILE A 35 -3.30 3.87 -3.52
CA ILE A 35 -3.27 3.93 -2.05
C ILE A 35 -3.13 2.50 -1.54
N GLN A 36 -2.10 2.24 -0.75
CA GLN A 36 -1.78 0.92 -0.23
C GLN A 36 -1.83 0.94 1.28
N SER A 37 -2.51 -0.02 1.87
CA SER A 37 -2.58 -0.21 3.31
C SER A 37 -2.08 -1.60 3.67
N SER A 38 -1.18 -1.70 4.66
CA SER A 38 -0.62 -2.96 5.11
C SER A 38 -0.12 -2.87 6.55
N PHE A 39 -0.14 -4.01 7.27
CA PHE A 39 0.53 -4.10 8.55
C PHE A 39 2.06 -3.98 8.41
N SER A 40 2.64 -4.56 7.36
CA SER A 40 4.09 -4.56 7.13
C SER A 40 4.43 -4.55 5.65
N ILE A 41 5.64 -4.10 5.34
CA ILE A 41 6.19 -4.04 3.99
C ILE A 41 7.58 -4.68 3.95
N SER A 42 7.95 -5.28 2.82
CA SER A 42 9.28 -5.84 2.59
C SER A 42 10.08 -5.04 1.56
N GLU A 43 11.40 -5.17 1.63
CA GLU A 43 12.30 -4.61 0.61
C GLU A 43 11.99 -5.17 -0.78
N GLU A 44 11.64 -6.45 -0.88
CA GLU A 44 11.31 -7.08 -2.16
C GLU A 44 10.09 -6.41 -2.82
N PHE A 45 9.03 -6.12 -2.04
CA PHE A 45 7.87 -5.40 -2.57
C PHE A 45 8.25 -3.99 -3.04
N LEU A 46 9.04 -3.26 -2.24
CA LEU A 46 9.51 -1.92 -2.61
C LEU A 46 10.35 -1.94 -3.88
N ARG A 47 11.26 -2.91 -4.03
CA ARG A 47 12.05 -3.09 -5.26
C ARG A 47 11.15 -3.37 -6.47
N ARG A 48 10.17 -4.23 -6.33
CA ARG A 48 9.21 -4.52 -7.41
C ARG A 48 8.43 -3.27 -7.79
N LEU A 49 7.92 -2.51 -6.82
CA LEU A 49 7.19 -1.26 -7.08
C LEU A 49 8.10 -0.22 -7.76
N PHE A 50 9.34 -0.06 -7.29
CA PHE A 50 10.33 0.84 -7.90
C PHE A 50 10.61 0.47 -9.36
N PHE A 51 10.89 -0.79 -9.66
CA PHE A 51 11.14 -1.23 -11.03
C PHE A 51 9.89 -1.17 -11.91
N LEU A 52 8.73 -1.47 -11.36
CA LEU A 52 7.47 -1.33 -12.08
C LEU A 52 7.26 0.12 -12.55
N ARG A 53 7.45 1.09 -11.67
CA ARG A 53 7.36 2.53 -11.98
C ARG A 53 8.41 2.97 -12.98
N ARG A 54 9.66 2.54 -12.80
CA ARG A 54 10.78 2.91 -13.67
C ARG A 54 10.62 2.37 -15.08
N ASN A 55 10.16 1.13 -15.21
CA ASN A 55 10.03 0.45 -16.50
C ASN A 55 8.72 0.76 -17.21
N ASN A 56 7.72 1.23 -16.48
CA ASN A 56 6.38 1.54 -16.99
C ASN A 56 5.89 2.87 -16.39
N PRO A 57 6.44 4.01 -16.84
CA PRO A 57 6.12 5.33 -16.26
C PRO A 57 4.64 5.72 -16.42
N ASP A 58 3.94 5.08 -17.34
CA ASP A 58 2.53 5.33 -17.65
C ASP A 58 1.55 4.47 -16.83
N LEU A 59 2.05 3.70 -15.84
CA LEU A 59 1.18 2.89 -15.00
C LEU A 59 0.87 3.53 -13.65
N ILE A 60 1.83 4.20 -13.02
CA ILE A 60 1.66 4.77 -11.67
C ILE A 60 2.04 6.24 -11.68
N ARG A 61 1.07 7.12 -11.42
CA ARG A 61 1.25 8.56 -11.27
C ARG A 61 1.77 8.91 -9.89
N SER A 62 1.11 8.40 -8.86
CA SER A 62 1.51 8.60 -7.47
C SER A 62 1.20 7.38 -6.61
N ALA A 63 1.94 7.24 -5.50
CA ALA A 63 1.74 6.19 -4.52
C ALA A 63 1.61 6.78 -3.12
N THR A 64 0.61 6.29 -2.38
CA THR A 64 0.39 6.57 -0.95
C THR A 64 0.44 5.25 -0.19
N LEU A 65 1.09 5.23 0.96
CA LEU A 65 1.23 4.06 1.81
C LEU A 65 0.75 4.36 3.22
N LEU A 66 -0.08 3.49 3.79
CA LEU A 66 -0.48 3.47 5.19
C LEU A 66 0.05 2.20 5.83
N LEU A 67 0.93 2.33 6.81
CA LEU A 67 1.52 1.21 7.55
C LEU A 67 1.07 1.19 9.00
N ASP A 68 1.17 0.00 9.60
CA ASP A 68 0.99 -0.14 11.04
C ASP A 68 2.22 0.40 11.80
N HIS A 69 1.98 1.19 12.84
CA HIS A 69 3.07 1.77 13.64
C HIS A 69 3.84 0.72 14.45
N LYS A 70 3.23 -0.41 14.84
CA LYS A 70 3.89 -1.51 15.57
C LYS A 70 4.90 -2.26 14.69
N ALA A 71 4.71 -2.20 13.37
CA ALA A 71 5.65 -2.81 12.42
C ALA A 71 6.86 -1.91 12.10
N THR A 72 6.90 -0.66 12.56
CA THR A 72 7.94 0.31 12.22
C THR A 72 9.34 -0.12 12.61
N ASN A 73 9.53 -0.78 13.76
CA ASN A 73 10.85 -1.27 14.18
C ASN A 73 11.47 -2.24 13.16
N LYS A 74 10.64 -3.06 12.48
CA LYS A 74 11.09 -3.97 11.41
C LYS A 74 11.31 -3.23 10.09
N THR A 75 10.56 -2.17 9.85
CA THR A 75 10.58 -1.41 8.60
C THR A 75 11.46 -0.16 8.67
N ALA A 76 11.96 0.23 9.85
CA ALA A 76 12.81 1.41 10.02
C ALA A 76 14.02 1.43 9.08
N ARG A 77 14.64 0.26 8.84
CA ARG A 77 15.76 0.13 7.90
C ARG A 77 15.35 0.40 6.44
N LEU A 78 14.06 0.27 6.13
CA LEU A 78 13.52 0.49 4.79
C LEU A 78 13.04 1.93 4.57
N TRP A 79 12.98 2.77 5.62
CA TRP A 79 12.45 4.13 5.51
C TRP A 79 13.09 4.99 4.42
N PRO A 80 14.44 5.03 4.27
CA PRO A 80 15.04 5.78 3.17
C PRO A 80 14.60 5.29 1.80
N PHE A 81 14.36 3.98 1.66
CA PHE A 81 13.88 3.41 0.40
C PHE A 81 12.38 3.65 0.19
N ILE A 82 11.58 3.61 1.25
CA ILE A 82 10.15 3.97 1.19
C ILE A 82 10.00 5.40 0.70
N ILE A 83 10.69 6.37 1.30
CA ILE A 83 10.63 7.79 0.94
C ILE A 83 11.05 8.03 -0.53
N GLN A 84 11.99 7.24 -1.07
CA GLN A 84 12.42 7.34 -2.46
C GLN A 84 11.43 6.71 -3.45
N THR A 85 10.62 5.76 -2.98
CA THR A 85 9.76 4.94 -3.86
C THR A 85 8.30 5.39 -3.82
N ILE A 86 7.88 5.97 -2.70
CA ILE A 86 6.48 6.31 -2.38
C ILE A 86 6.41 7.77 -1.94
N GLU A 87 5.54 8.55 -2.57
CA GLU A 87 5.44 10.00 -2.35
C GLU A 87 4.88 10.35 -0.97
N ARG A 88 3.94 9.57 -0.46
CA ARG A 88 3.27 9.84 0.82
C ARG A 88 3.16 8.57 1.64
N THR A 89 3.70 8.59 2.84
CA THR A 89 3.63 7.46 3.76
C THR A 89 3.14 7.93 5.12
N TYR A 90 2.21 7.18 5.67
CA TYR A 90 1.53 7.45 6.94
C TYR A 90 1.60 6.23 7.85
N LEU A 91 1.59 6.48 9.16
CA LEU A 91 1.55 5.45 10.20
C LEU A 91 0.26 5.59 11.02
N SER A 92 -0.38 4.49 11.32
CA SER A 92 -1.55 4.44 12.21
C SER A 92 -1.64 3.08 12.90
N ASP A 93 -2.63 2.88 13.75
CA ASP A 93 -2.98 1.55 14.28
C ASP A 93 -3.76 0.79 13.19
N ASN A 94 -3.04 0.12 12.29
CA ASN A 94 -3.57 -0.41 11.05
C ASN A 94 -3.20 -1.87 10.80
N HIS A 95 -4.19 -2.74 10.70
CA HIS A 95 -4.00 -4.14 10.31
C HIS A 95 -4.66 -4.51 8.97
N SER A 96 -5.20 -3.53 8.25
CA SER A 96 -5.80 -3.75 6.93
C SER A 96 -4.74 -4.09 5.88
N LYS A 97 -5.16 -4.78 4.83
CA LYS A 97 -4.35 -5.10 3.65
C LYS A 97 -5.22 -4.82 2.44
N ILE A 98 -5.16 -3.58 2.00
CA ILE A 98 -6.04 -3.02 0.98
C ILE A 98 -5.19 -2.21 0.01
N LEU A 99 -5.48 -2.35 -1.27
CA LEU A 99 -4.94 -1.48 -2.30
C LEU A 99 -6.09 -0.87 -3.08
N VAL A 100 -6.10 0.44 -3.18
CA VAL A 100 -7.02 1.18 -4.05
C VAL A 100 -6.23 1.71 -5.23
N VAL A 101 -6.74 1.47 -6.42
CA VAL A 101 -6.16 1.90 -7.70
C VAL A 101 -7.14 2.85 -8.35
N ASN A 102 -6.82 4.15 -8.36
CA ASN A 102 -7.62 5.16 -9.05
C ASN A 102 -7.04 5.37 -10.44
N GLY A 103 -7.55 4.63 -11.41
CA GLY A 103 -7.02 4.59 -12.76
C GLY A 103 -7.71 5.55 -13.72
N SER A 104 -7.05 5.85 -14.83
CA SER A 104 -7.61 6.72 -15.87
C SER A 104 -8.72 6.04 -16.70
N ALA A 105 -8.76 4.72 -16.75
CA ALA A 105 -9.77 3.95 -17.45
C ALA A 105 -10.84 3.39 -16.51
N LEU A 106 -10.45 2.87 -15.35
CA LEU A 106 -11.34 2.35 -14.32
C LEU A 106 -10.65 2.36 -12.96
N ASP A 107 -11.46 2.46 -11.90
CA ASP A 107 -11.00 2.33 -10.53
C ASP A 107 -11.13 0.87 -10.06
N ALA A 108 -10.22 0.45 -9.18
CA ALA A 108 -10.27 -0.89 -8.60
C ALA A 108 -9.88 -0.88 -7.12
N VAL A 109 -10.39 -1.85 -6.38
CA VAL A 109 -9.96 -2.17 -5.03
C VAL A 109 -9.51 -3.63 -4.94
N ILE A 110 -8.42 -3.86 -4.24
CA ILE A 110 -7.90 -5.18 -3.89
C ILE A 110 -7.95 -5.29 -2.37
N ILE A 111 -8.69 -6.27 -1.86
CA ILE A 111 -8.74 -6.63 -0.44
C ILE A 111 -8.09 -7.99 -0.31
N THR A 112 -7.08 -8.10 0.54
CA THR A 112 -6.29 -9.34 0.66
C THR A 112 -5.94 -9.66 2.11
N SER A 113 -5.65 -10.92 2.40
CA SER A 113 -5.04 -11.33 3.67
C SER A 113 -3.52 -11.12 3.68
N GLN A 114 -2.90 -10.91 2.52
CA GLN A 114 -1.46 -10.78 2.35
C GLN A 114 -0.97 -9.37 2.69
N ASN A 115 0.08 -9.27 3.51
CA ASN A 115 0.83 -8.02 3.67
C ASN A 115 1.62 -7.68 2.39
N LEU A 116 2.17 -6.46 2.32
CA LEU A 116 3.11 -6.06 1.26
C LEU A 116 4.48 -6.74 1.44
N THR A 117 4.44 -8.07 1.62
CA THR A 117 5.59 -8.93 1.84
C THR A 117 5.44 -10.17 0.96
N ARG A 118 6.55 -10.88 0.74
CA ARG A 118 6.50 -12.19 0.10
C ARG A 118 6.21 -13.28 1.14
N GLY A 119 5.36 -14.21 0.78
CA GLY A 119 5.05 -15.39 1.59
C GLY A 119 4.67 -16.59 0.72
N ASN A 120 4.83 -17.80 1.27
CA ASN A 120 4.44 -19.05 0.61
C ASN A 120 3.22 -19.68 1.31
N ARG A 121 2.38 -18.85 1.92
CA ARG A 121 1.14 -19.29 2.56
C ARG A 121 -0.04 -19.09 1.62
N TYR A 122 -1.09 -19.86 1.82
CA TYR A 122 -2.35 -19.60 1.15
C TYR A 122 -2.91 -18.26 1.63
N GLU A 123 -3.12 -17.35 0.71
CA GLU A 123 -3.67 -16.01 0.94
C GLU A 123 -4.92 -15.83 0.09
N SER A 124 -5.94 -15.23 0.68
CA SER A 124 -7.17 -14.89 -0.01
C SER A 124 -7.10 -13.48 -0.56
N SER A 125 -7.68 -13.26 -1.73
CA SER A 125 -7.81 -11.92 -2.30
C SER A 125 -9.12 -11.76 -3.03
N VAL A 126 -9.66 -10.55 -2.96
CA VAL A 126 -10.82 -10.10 -3.74
C VAL A 126 -10.41 -8.83 -4.47
N ILE A 127 -10.68 -8.80 -5.76
CA ILE A 127 -10.52 -7.61 -6.61
C ILE A 127 -11.90 -7.19 -7.07
N SER A 128 -12.22 -5.91 -6.97
CA SER A 128 -13.50 -5.38 -7.47
C SER A 128 -13.30 -4.04 -8.15
N ILE A 129 -14.08 -3.83 -9.23
CA ILE A 129 -14.22 -2.54 -9.93
C ILE A 129 -15.64 -1.98 -9.78
N ILE A 130 -16.45 -2.54 -8.90
CA ILE A 130 -17.80 -2.02 -8.61
C ILE A 130 -17.65 -0.66 -7.95
N PRO A 131 -18.17 0.44 -8.55
CA PRO A 131 -17.92 1.81 -8.11
C PRO A 131 -18.26 2.03 -6.64
N GLU A 132 -19.39 1.51 -6.16
CA GLU A 132 -19.85 1.68 -4.78
C GLU A 132 -18.89 1.01 -3.79
N VAL A 133 -18.33 -0.14 -4.15
CA VAL A 133 -17.36 -0.87 -3.31
C VAL A 133 -16.02 -0.12 -3.28
N VAL A 134 -15.54 0.31 -4.44
CA VAL A 134 -14.27 1.04 -4.57
C VAL A 134 -14.34 2.36 -3.81
N GLU A 135 -15.40 3.13 -4.04
CA GLU A 135 -15.58 4.45 -3.41
C GLU A 135 -15.72 4.34 -1.89
N ASN A 136 -16.50 3.38 -1.40
CA ASN A 136 -16.68 3.17 0.04
C ASN A 136 -15.35 2.83 0.73
N ILE A 137 -14.59 1.88 0.19
CA ILE A 137 -13.28 1.49 0.76
C ILE A 137 -12.27 2.64 0.66
N ARG A 138 -12.22 3.34 -0.48
CA ARG A 138 -11.36 4.51 -0.67
C ARG A 138 -11.63 5.59 0.38
N ASN A 139 -12.90 5.94 0.59
CA ASN A 139 -13.30 6.98 1.53
C ASN A 139 -12.95 6.60 2.98
N GLN A 140 -13.16 5.35 3.38
CA GLN A 140 -12.76 4.85 4.69
C GLN A 140 -11.24 4.91 4.87
N LEU A 141 -10.46 4.50 3.88
CA LEU A 141 -9.00 4.52 3.94
C LEU A 141 -8.46 5.96 4.00
N LEU A 142 -9.03 6.88 3.21
CA LEU A 142 -8.70 8.31 3.27
C LEU A 142 -9.07 8.93 4.61
N ASN A 143 -10.19 8.51 5.22
CA ASN A 143 -10.56 8.98 6.56
C ASN A 143 -9.53 8.57 7.62
N VAL A 144 -9.02 7.33 7.56
CA VAL A 144 -7.93 6.89 8.46
C VAL A 144 -6.66 7.71 8.21
N ILE A 145 -6.28 7.91 6.96
CA ILE A 145 -5.09 8.70 6.59
C ILE A 145 -5.20 10.13 7.12
N ASN A 146 -6.34 10.78 6.94
CA ASN A 146 -6.50 12.20 7.25
C ASN A 146 -6.72 12.50 8.75
N ASN A 147 -7.33 11.56 9.49
CA ASN A 147 -7.81 11.82 10.85
C ASN A 147 -7.19 10.92 11.93
N GLN A 148 -6.48 9.85 11.54
CA GLN A 148 -6.01 8.81 12.47
C GLN A 148 -4.59 8.34 12.14
N SER A 149 -3.82 9.14 11.41
CA SER A 149 -2.46 8.77 11.03
C SER A 149 -1.48 9.95 11.16
N VAL A 150 -0.19 9.62 11.24
CA VAL A 150 0.91 10.58 11.31
C VAL A 150 1.80 10.39 10.05
N PRO A 151 2.20 11.48 9.37
CA PRO A 151 3.11 11.39 8.24
C PRO A 151 4.48 10.82 8.65
N LEU A 152 5.02 9.87 7.89
CA LEU A 152 6.32 9.26 8.16
C LEU A 152 7.46 10.29 8.13
N ASN A 153 7.39 11.27 7.23
CA ASN A 153 8.43 12.31 7.09
C ASN A 153 8.58 13.16 8.35
N ASP A 154 7.48 13.42 9.06
CA ASP A 154 7.53 14.20 10.30
C ASP A 154 8.27 13.44 11.39
N ILE A 155 8.00 12.15 11.52
CA ILE A 155 8.66 11.26 12.47
C ILE A 155 10.15 11.12 12.13
N TYR A 156 10.50 10.96 10.86
CA TYR A 156 11.88 10.83 10.42
C TYR A 156 12.69 12.13 10.67
N ALA A 157 12.09 13.29 10.45
CA ALA A 157 12.73 14.58 10.70
C ALA A 157 13.00 14.82 12.19
N GLU A 158 12.12 14.37 13.08
CA GLU A 158 12.33 14.45 14.53
C GLU A 158 13.44 13.52 15.03
N SER A 159 13.50 12.29 14.52
CA SER A 159 14.54 11.33 14.92
C SER A 159 15.93 11.75 14.50
N THR A 160 16.09 12.37 13.33
CA THR A 160 17.38 12.91 12.88
C THR A 160 17.84 14.12 13.66
N ARG A 161 16.94 14.94 14.22
CA ARG A 161 17.27 16.09 15.08
C ARG A 161 17.71 15.67 16.48
N ASN A 162 17.21 14.54 16.98
CA ASN A 162 17.45 14.07 18.36
C ASN A 162 18.65 13.11 18.49
N GLY A 163 19.51 12.96 17.47
CA GLY A 163 20.81 12.26 17.56
C GLY A 163 20.73 10.73 17.58
N GLY A 164 19.67 10.15 17.06
CA GLY A 164 19.78 8.89 16.36
C GLY A 164 19.66 7.56 17.04
N GLU A 165 18.96 7.35 18.14
CA GLU A 165 18.36 6.04 18.40
C GLU A 165 16.86 6.12 18.15
N ILE A 166 16.37 5.30 17.20
CA ILE A 166 14.94 5.22 16.85
C ILE A 166 14.22 4.39 17.92
N GLY A 167 14.08 4.96 19.10
CA GLY A 167 13.22 4.43 20.15
C GLY A 167 11.93 5.24 20.18
N PHE A 168 10.91 4.81 19.42
CA PHE A 168 9.60 5.47 19.42
C PHE A 168 8.67 4.89 20.46
N SER A 169 8.16 5.76 21.33
CA SER A 169 6.87 5.60 21.97
C SER A 169 5.89 6.56 21.29
N LEU A 170 4.98 6.03 20.48
CA LEU A 170 3.89 6.79 19.84
C LEU A 170 2.82 7.26 20.83
N HIS A 171 2.97 6.96 22.13
CA HIS A 171 2.07 7.47 23.17
C HIS A 171 2.17 8.99 23.37
N ASP A 172 3.21 9.63 22.83
CA ASP A 172 3.45 11.07 23.00
C ASP A 172 2.92 11.90 21.81
N CYS A 173 2.37 11.27 20.76
CA CYS A 173 1.91 11.94 19.53
C CYS A 173 0.41 11.76 19.22
N LEU A 174 -0.35 11.12 20.09
CA LEU A 174 -1.81 11.01 20.04
C LEU A 174 -2.37 11.58 21.34
#